data_29cf31162d8f32319bce26878272aa96
#
_entry.id   29cf31162d8f32319bce26878272aa96
#
_cell.length_a   1.000
_cell.length_b   1.000
_cell.length_c   1.000
_cell.angle_alpha   90.00
_cell.angle_beta   90.00
_cell.angle_gamma   90.00
#
_symmetry.space_group_name_H-M   'P 1'
#
loop_
_entity.id
_entity.type
_entity.pdbx_description
1 polymer ?
#
loop_
_entity_poly.entity_id
_entity_poly.type
_entity_poly.pdbx_seq_one_letter_code
_entity_poly.pdbx_strand_id
1 'polypeptide(L)'
;MNDLEMQQYLFDLQGYLVIENALTAGEVDTLNRLIDDQNLPPPEESTRFGSAPTLASSLVKPERGVPEGEARTDQTAPVGSGFLNWGKPFCDLLDHPAIMPVLRMRLGDAFRLDRLYGMNMNEGMSYGGLHADYGATAPQSDLQPGEYYAFRANQIYEGFVVVAWALSDSGGELGGFCCIPGSHKSNYKLPQQIRDDHDLSPAVIMPEMPAGSVILFTESLTHGTATWHAAHQRRALLYKYCVSHLAWTSKRVEEPSNVELTPRQQILLREPGDPLRHFQSLFEEVPV
;
A
#
# COMPACT_ATOMS: atom_id res chain seq x y z
N MET A 1 -0.27 8.23 20.79
CA MET A 1 -1.27 9.30 20.62
C MET A 1 -2.48 8.64 19.98
N ASN A 2 -3.51 8.35 20.80
CA ASN A 2 -4.68 7.57 20.34
C ASN A 2 -5.91 8.46 20.10
N ASP A 3 -5.68 9.71 19.72
CA ASP A 3 -6.77 10.61 19.38
C ASP A 3 -6.98 10.55 17.86
N LEU A 4 -8.11 10.00 17.46
CA LEU A 4 -8.49 9.88 16.03
C LEU A 4 -8.57 11.26 15.35
N GLU A 5 -8.95 12.30 16.08
CA GLU A 5 -8.98 13.67 15.57
C GLU A 5 -7.56 14.18 15.25
N MET A 6 -6.58 13.89 16.11
CA MET A 6 -5.18 14.22 15.83
C MET A 6 -4.63 13.41 14.65
N GLN A 7 -4.96 12.14 14.57
CA GLN A 7 -4.57 11.28 13.43
C GLN A 7 -5.15 11.81 12.12
N GLN A 8 -6.41 12.26 12.15
CA GLN A 8 -7.07 12.87 10.99
C GLN A 8 -6.35 14.14 10.55
N TYR A 9 -6.04 15.02 11.50
CA TYR A 9 -5.34 16.26 11.22
C TYR A 9 -3.95 16.01 10.63
N LEU A 10 -3.18 15.12 11.23
CA LEU A 10 -1.82 14.78 10.77
C LEU A 10 -1.85 14.10 9.41
N PHE A 11 -2.77 13.18 9.17
CA PHE A 11 -2.91 12.55 7.86
C PHE A 11 -3.26 13.58 6.78
N ASP A 12 -4.23 14.47 7.05
CA ASP A 12 -4.58 15.53 6.11
C ASP A 12 -3.41 16.50 5.87
N LEU A 13 -2.66 16.83 6.92
CA LEU A 13 -1.54 17.77 6.80
C LEU A 13 -0.42 17.22 5.94
N GLN A 14 -0.01 15.99 6.16
CA GLN A 14 1.22 15.42 5.60
C GLN A 14 1.00 14.32 4.56
N GLY A 15 -0.22 13.74 4.46
CA GLY A 15 -0.58 12.71 3.49
C GLY A 15 -0.27 11.29 3.94
N TYR A 16 0.23 11.09 5.14
CA TYR A 16 0.50 9.79 5.73
C TYR A 16 0.36 9.80 7.25
N LEU A 17 0.33 8.60 7.83
CA LEU A 17 0.32 8.39 9.28
C LEU A 17 1.13 7.13 9.60
N VAL A 18 2.05 7.22 10.55
CA VAL A 18 2.74 6.05 11.12
C VAL A 18 2.10 5.69 12.45
N ILE A 19 1.80 4.41 12.64
CA ILE A 19 1.34 3.84 13.89
C ILE A 19 2.39 2.82 14.33
N GLU A 20 3.14 3.17 15.34
CA GLU A 20 4.16 2.29 15.91
C GLU A 20 3.53 1.19 16.78
N ASN A 21 4.21 0.05 16.87
CA ASN A 21 3.78 -1.09 17.70
C ASN A 21 2.35 -1.55 17.37
N ALA A 22 1.95 -1.46 16.10
CA ALA A 22 0.67 -1.97 15.63
C ALA A 22 0.63 -3.50 15.68
N LEU A 23 1.77 -4.16 15.42
CA LEU A 23 1.96 -5.59 15.62
C LEU A 23 2.90 -5.84 16.80
N THR A 24 2.63 -6.89 17.54
CA THR A 24 3.55 -7.41 18.53
C THR A 24 4.77 -8.08 17.89
N ALA A 25 5.87 -8.20 18.62
CA ALA A 25 7.06 -8.91 18.13
C ALA A 25 6.73 -10.36 17.71
N GLY A 26 5.86 -11.05 18.44
CA GLY A 26 5.44 -12.41 18.10
C GLY A 26 4.64 -12.51 16.78
N GLU A 27 3.84 -11.50 16.44
CA GLU A 27 3.14 -11.42 15.15
C GLU A 27 4.13 -11.15 14.02
N VAL A 28 5.09 -10.23 14.22
CA VAL A 28 6.16 -9.97 13.26
C VAL A 28 6.99 -11.21 12.99
N ASP A 29 7.43 -11.93 14.04
CA ASP A 29 8.19 -13.17 13.92
C ASP A 29 7.39 -14.24 13.17
N THR A 30 6.10 -14.35 13.45
CA THR A 30 5.22 -15.31 12.78
C THR A 30 5.09 -15.01 11.29
N LEU A 31 4.84 -13.76 10.92
CA LEU A 31 4.75 -13.34 9.52
C LEU A 31 6.07 -13.56 8.78
N ASN A 32 7.20 -13.19 9.40
CA ASN A 32 8.52 -13.39 8.82
C ASN A 32 8.83 -14.87 8.58
N ARG A 33 8.55 -15.74 9.56
CA ARG A 33 8.74 -17.20 9.42
C ARG A 33 7.88 -17.77 8.29
N LEU A 34 6.62 -17.36 8.18
CA LEU A 34 5.73 -17.82 7.10
C LEU A 34 6.20 -17.34 5.71
N ILE A 35 6.85 -16.19 5.63
CA ILE A 35 7.50 -15.71 4.39
C ILE A 35 8.73 -16.58 4.10
N ASP A 36 9.57 -16.87 5.10
CA ASP A 36 10.75 -17.72 4.93
C ASP A 36 10.38 -19.12 4.46
N ASP A 37 9.29 -19.69 4.98
CA ASP A 37 8.77 -21.01 4.60
C ASP A 37 8.38 -21.08 3.10
N GLN A 38 8.17 -19.94 2.42
CA GLN A 38 7.89 -19.90 0.99
C GLN A 38 9.15 -20.13 0.11
N ASN A 39 10.36 -20.08 0.71
CA ASN A 39 11.61 -20.22 -0.01
C ASN A 39 11.69 -19.32 -1.27
N LEU A 40 11.28 -18.07 -1.14
CA LEU A 40 11.33 -17.12 -2.24
C LEU A 40 12.77 -16.93 -2.70
N PRO A 41 13.03 -16.83 -4.01
CA PRO A 41 14.37 -16.51 -4.48
C PRO A 41 14.79 -15.14 -3.95
N PRO A 42 16.10 -14.94 -3.73
CA PRO A 42 16.60 -13.65 -3.28
C PRO A 42 16.26 -12.56 -4.30
N PRO A 43 15.93 -11.34 -3.84
CA PRO A 43 15.72 -10.22 -4.74
C PRO A 43 16.98 -9.95 -5.55
N GLU A 44 16.80 -9.69 -6.85
CA GLU A 44 17.86 -9.26 -7.76
C GLU A 44 17.67 -7.77 -8.09
N GLU A 45 18.74 -7.04 -8.41
CA GLU A 45 18.70 -5.62 -8.79
C GLU A 45 17.71 -5.30 -9.91
N SER A 46 17.56 -6.21 -10.87
CA SER A 46 16.63 -6.07 -11.98
C SER A 46 15.20 -6.49 -11.67
N THR A 47 14.96 -7.06 -10.51
CA THR A 47 13.66 -7.58 -10.08
C THR A 47 12.94 -6.53 -9.26
N ARG A 48 11.87 -5.95 -9.82
CA ARG A 48 11.00 -5.05 -9.06
C ARG A 48 10.11 -5.89 -8.15
N PHE A 49 10.56 -6.11 -6.94
CA PHE A 49 9.73 -6.68 -5.90
C PHE A 49 8.60 -5.72 -5.56
N GLY A 50 7.42 -6.25 -5.31
CA GLY A 50 6.29 -5.43 -4.90
C GLY A 50 5.50 -4.79 -6.02
N SER A 51 5.81 -5.04 -7.29
CA SER A 51 4.98 -4.59 -8.41
C SER A 51 3.94 -5.62 -8.82
N ALA A 52 3.92 -6.78 -8.19
CA ALA A 52 3.04 -7.86 -8.53
C ALA A 52 2.01 -8.11 -7.42
N PRO A 53 0.95 -8.82 -7.73
CA PRO A 53 -0.15 -9.07 -6.80
C PRO A 53 0.26 -9.87 -5.57
N THR A 54 1.40 -10.55 -5.61
CA THR A 54 1.93 -11.32 -4.50
C THR A 54 3.45 -11.29 -4.50
N LEU A 55 4.11 -11.63 -3.37
CA LEU A 55 5.55 -11.80 -3.34
C LEU A 55 6.03 -12.82 -4.38
N ALA A 56 5.31 -13.92 -4.54
CA ALA A 56 5.67 -14.97 -5.51
C ALA A 56 5.55 -14.50 -6.97
N SER A 57 4.49 -13.78 -7.31
CA SER A 57 4.28 -13.29 -8.68
C SER A 57 5.11 -12.07 -9.02
N SER A 58 5.64 -11.34 -8.03
CA SER A 58 6.57 -10.24 -8.28
C SER A 58 7.94 -10.70 -8.81
N LEU A 59 8.19 -11.99 -8.81
CA LEU A 59 9.39 -12.59 -9.40
C LEU A 59 9.30 -12.75 -10.93
N VAL A 60 8.12 -12.58 -11.51
CA VAL A 60 7.95 -12.63 -12.97
C VAL A 60 8.50 -11.33 -13.54
N LYS A 61 9.64 -11.42 -14.24
CA LYS A 61 10.23 -10.27 -14.94
C LYS A 61 9.26 -9.83 -16.05
N PRO A 62 8.92 -8.53 -16.14
CA PRO A 62 8.25 -8.02 -17.32
C PRO A 62 9.17 -8.27 -18.52
N GLU A 63 8.66 -8.92 -19.57
CA GLU A 63 9.40 -9.06 -20.81
C GLU A 63 9.74 -7.67 -21.37
N ARG A 64 11.03 -7.36 -21.48
CA ARG A 64 11.47 -6.12 -22.12
C ARG A 64 11.15 -6.20 -23.61
N GLY A 65 10.33 -5.29 -24.11
CA GLY A 65 10.05 -5.16 -25.53
C GLY A 65 8.60 -5.41 -25.95
N VAL A 66 7.70 -5.61 -25.01
CA VAL A 66 6.26 -5.58 -25.30
C VAL A 66 5.86 -4.14 -25.58
N PRO A 67 5.23 -3.84 -26.75
CA PRO A 67 4.79 -2.49 -27.08
C PRO A 67 3.86 -1.93 -25.99
N GLU A 68 3.97 -0.62 -25.74
CA GLU A 68 3.05 0.08 -24.88
C GLU A 68 1.60 -0.12 -25.40
N GLY A 69 0.78 -0.83 -24.66
CA GLY A 69 -0.60 -1.16 -25.04
C GLY A 69 -0.93 -2.65 -25.16
N GLU A 70 0.05 -3.52 -25.32
CA GLU A 70 -0.16 -4.95 -25.31
C GLU A 70 0.37 -5.60 -24.02
N ALA A 71 -0.48 -6.29 -23.31
CA ALA A 71 -0.15 -7.19 -22.19
C ALA A 71 0.33 -6.59 -20.85
N ARG A 72 0.24 -5.29 -20.60
CA ARG A 72 0.50 -4.73 -19.25
C ARG A 72 -0.58 -5.06 -18.23
N THR A 73 -1.74 -5.48 -18.68
CA THR A 73 -2.91 -5.73 -17.81
C THR A 73 -2.76 -6.96 -16.91
N ASP A 74 -1.98 -7.95 -17.31
CA ASP A 74 -1.85 -9.20 -16.55
C ASP A 74 -0.69 -9.21 -15.56
N GLN A 75 0.32 -8.37 -15.72
CA GLN A 75 1.53 -8.38 -14.89
C GLN A 75 1.38 -7.66 -13.54
N THR A 76 0.40 -6.80 -13.40
CA THR A 76 0.11 -6.07 -12.15
C THR A 76 -1.20 -6.48 -11.49
N ALA A 77 -1.97 -7.36 -12.13
CA ALA A 77 -3.22 -7.84 -11.57
C ALA A 77 -2.97 -8.91 -10.50
N PRO A 78 -3.76 -8.92 -9.40
CA PRO A 78 -3.70 -10.00 -8.42
C PRO A 78 -3.89 -11.35 -9.08
N VAL A 79 -3.03 -12.31 -8.74
CA VAL A 79 -3.16 -13.70 -9.15
C VAL A 79 -3.73 -14.47 -7.97
N GLY A 80 -5.01 -14.79 -8.05
CA GLY A 80 -5.69 -15.49 -6.97
C GLY A 80 -5.69 -14.69 -5.66
N SER A 81 -5.48 -15.38 -4.56
CA SER A 81 -5.48 -14.82 -3.20
C SER A 81 -4.12 -14.26 -2.78
N GLY A 82 -3.11 -14.39 -3.61
CA GLY A 82 -1.77 -13.96 -3.29
C GLY A 82 -1.25 -14.58 -1.99
N PHE A 83 -0.54 -13.80 -1.21
CA PHE A 83 0.01 -14.26 0.06
C PHE A 83 -1.04 -14.44 1.18
N LEU A 84 -2.32 -14.13 0.96
CA LEU A 84 -3.38 -14.54 1.89
C LEU A 84 -3.46 -16.06 2.04
N ASN A 85 -3.04 -16.82 1.01
CA ASN A 85 -2.92 -18.29 1.07
C ASN A 85 -1.77 -18.79 1.95
N TRP A 86 -0.86 -17.91 2.39
CA TRP A 86 0.25 -18.32 3.26
C TRP A 86 -0.16 -18.49 4.72
N GLY A 87 -1.39 -18.11 5.07
CA GLY A 87 -1.98 -18.41 6.36
C GLY A 87 -2.79 -17.28 6.97
N LYS A 88 -3.52 -17.62 8.01
CA LYS A 88 -4.40 -16.69 8.74
C LYS A 88 -3.72 -15.38 9.16
N PRO A 89 -2.45 -15.34 9.64
CA PRO A 89 -1.82 -14.07 10.02
C PRO A 89 -1.85 -12.99 8.94
N PHE A 90 -1.74 -13.36 7.66
CA PHE A 90 -1.86 -12.41 6.55
C PHE A 90 -3.30 -11.93 6.32
N CYS A 91 -4.29 -12.80 6.58
CA CYS A 91 -5.69 -12.43 6.50
C CYS A 91 -6.10 -11.51 7.67
N ASP A 92 -5.51 -11.69 8.86
CA ASP A 92 -5.78 -10.87 10.04
C ASP A 92 -5.29 -9.42 9.86
N LEU A 93 -4.37 -9.16 8.94
CA LEU A 93 -3.95 -7.82 8.58
C LEU A 93 -4.98 -7.07 7.73
N LEU A 94 -5.93 -7.76 7.08
CA LEU A 94 -6.97 -7.14 6.24
C LEU A 94 -7.84 -6.16 7.01
N ASP A 95 -8.19 -6.48 8.24
CA ASP A 95 -9.07 -5.69 9.09
C ASP A 95 -8.51 -5.48 10.50
N HIS A 96 -7.18 -5.40 10.58
CA HIS A 96 -6.48 -5.23 11.85
C HIS A 96 -6.97 -3.99 12.61
N PRO A 97 -7.21 -4.09 13.94
CA PRO A 97 -7.80 -3.01 14.73
C PRO A 97 -7.03 -1.68 14.66
N ALA A 98 -5.71 -1.71 14.47
CA ALA A 98 -4.89 -0.51 14.38
C ALA A 98 -5.18 0.34 13.13
N ILE A 99 -5.62 -0.27 12.02
CA ILE A 99 -5.82 0.43 10.75
C ILE A 99 -7.28 0.79 10.47
N MET A 100 -8.23 -0.01 10.97
CA MET A 100 -9.65 0.15 10.63
C MET A 100 -10.24 1.52 10.98
N PRO A 101 -9.92 2.15 12.13
CA PRO A 101 -10.42 3.49 12.42
C PRO A 101 -9.92 4.54 11.41
N VAL A 102 -8.67 4.44 10.98
CA VAL A 102 -8.08 5.37 10.00
C VAL A 102 -8.67 5.12 8.60
N LEU A 103 -8.81 3.86 8.18
CA LEU A 103 -9.45 3.53 6.90
C LEU A 103 -10.90 4.02 6.86
N ARG A 104 -11.66 3.83 7.94
CA ARG A 104 -13.03 4.35 8.06
C ARG A 104 -13.08 5.87 7.93
N MET A 105 -12.18 6.55 8.62
CA MET A 105 -12.06 8.01 8.57
C MET A 105 -11.77 8.51 7.15
N ARG A 106 -10.97 7.75 6.38
CA ARG A 106 -10.54 8.16 5.02
C ARG A 106 -11.50 7.71 3.92
N LEU A 107 -12.00 6.50 3.98
CA LEU A 107 -12.75 5.85 2.90
C LEU A 107 -14.25 5.67 3.23
N GLY A 108 -14.68 6.07 4.44
CA GLY A 108 -16.06 5.88 4.89
C GLY A 108 -16.32 4.46 5.38
N ASP A 109 -17.60 4.09 5.48
CA ASP A 109 -18.01 2.81 6.08
C ASP A 109 -17.95 1.64 5.11
N ALA A 110 -17.83 1.90 3.83
CA ALA A 110 -17.86 0.89 2.78
C ALA A 110 -16.67 1.05 1.84
N PHE A 111 -15.63 0.26 2.07
CA PHE A 111 -14.43 0.20 1.24
C PHE A 111 -14.05 -1.26 0.96
N ARG A 112 -13.08 -1.46 0.10
CA ARG A 112 -12.59 -2.77 -0.32
C ARG A 112 -11.08 -2.80 -0.46
N LEU A 113 -10.51 -4.00 -0.42
CA LEU A 113 -9.14 -4.23 -0.84
C LEU A 113 -9.09 -4.30 -2.37
N ASP A 114 -8.26 -3.49 -2.98
CA ASP A 114 -8.03 -3.54 -4.43
C ASP A 114 -6.83 -4.43 -4.79
N ARG A 115 -5.74 -4.28 -4.03
CA ARG A 115 -4.47 -4.95 -4.31
C ARG A 115 -3.71 -5.25 -3.03
N LEU A 116 -2.89 -6.27 -3.08
CA LEU A 116 -1.86 -6.54 -2.08
C LEU A 116 -0.56 -6.97 -2.76
N TYR A 117 0.57 -6.62 -2.17
CA TYR A 117 1.89 -7.05 -2.61
C TYR A 117 2.90 -6.93 -1.47
N GLY A 118 4.02 -7.66 -1.60
CA GLY A 118 5.12 -7.59 -0.65
C GLY A 118 6.37 -6.99 -1.27
N MET A 119 7.22 -6.43 -0.44
CA MET A 119 8.52 -5.90 -0.83
C MET A 119 9.61 -6.50 0.05
N ASN A 120 10.59 -7.10 -0.61
CA ASN A 120 11.83 -7.55 0.02
C ASN A 120 13.00 -6.83 -0.65
N MET A 121 13.88 -6.20 0.14
CA MET A 121 15.06 -5.51 -0.38
C MET A 121 16.30 -5.96 0.38
N ASN A 122 17.36 -6.22 -0.36
CA ASN A 122 18.69 -6.42 0.19
C ASN A 122 19.50 -5.11 0.15
N GLU A 123 20.58 -5.04 0.89
CA GLU A 123 21.48 -3.88 0.92
C GLU A 123 21.86 -3.43 -0.51
N GLY A 124 21.85 -2.12 -0.75
CA GLY A 124 22.14 -1.48 -2.03
C GLY A 124 20.94 -1.42 -3.00
N MET A 125 19.82 -2.07 -2.70
CA MET A 125 18.64 -2.05 -3.57
C MET A 125 17.83 -0.76 -3.41
N SER A 126 17.28 -0.28 -4.54
CA SER A 126 16.32 0.83 -4.59
C SER A 126 15.17 0.47 -5.52
N TYR A 127 13.92 0.71 -5.10
CA TYR A 127 12.73 0.38 -5.89
C TYR A 127 11.87 1.61 -6.15
N GLY A 128 12.00 2.11 -7.37
CA GLY A 128 11.10 3.13 -7.87
C GLY A 128 11.44 4.53 -7.37
N GLY A 129 11.63 5.43 -8.31
CA GLY A 129 11.77 6.84 -8.03
C GLY A 129 10.47 7.44 -7.48
N LEU A 130 10.56 8.69 -7.06
CA LEU A 130 9.42 9.43 -6.54
C LEU A 130 8.31 9.54 -7.57
N HIS A 131 7.10 9.17 -7.16
CA HIS A 131 5.87 9.20 -7.95
C HIS A 131 4.67 9.44 -7.03
N ALA A 132 3.58 9.83 -7.63
CA ALA A 132 2.24 9.70 -7.05
C ALA A 132 1.41 8.99 -8.12
N ASP A 133 0.54 8.08 -7.70
CA ASP A 133 -0.35 7.42 -8.67
C ASP A 133 -1.38 8.44 -9.19
N TYR A 134 -1.80 9.35 -8.30
CA TYR A 134 -2.63 10.49 -8.63
C TYR A 134 -1.99 11.78 -8.09
N GLY A 135 -2.06 12.84 -8.84
CA GLY A 135 -1.59 14.15 -8.39
C GLY A 135 -0.43 14.72 -9.20
N ALA A 136 0.33 15.62 -8.58
CA ALA A 136 1.31 16.48 -9.28
C ALA A 136 2.49 15.73 -9.91
N THR A 137 2.74 14.49 -9.52
CA THR A 137 3.80 13.64 -10.09
C THR A 137 3.30 12.65 -11.12
N ALA A 138 2.00 12.59 -11.38
CA ALA A 138 1.46 11.75 -12.44
C ALA A 138 2.14 12.08 -13.77
N PRO A 139 2.53 11.08 -14.58
CA PRO A 139 3.26 11.29 -15.82
C PRO A 139 2.45 12.08 -16.85
N GLN A 140 1.14 11.95 -16.84
CA GLN A 140 0.25 12.66 -17.73
C GLN A 140 -0.08 14.04 -17.18
N SER A 141 -0.12 15.03 -18.06
CA SER A 141 -0.59 16.37 -17.74
C SER A 141 -2.10 16.44 -17.47
N ASP A 142 -2.80 15.35 -17.79
CA ASP A 142 -4.25 15.29 -17.70
C ASP A 142 -4.68 14.70 -16.38
N LEU A 143 -4.56 15.50 -15.32
CA LEU A 143 -5.14 15.15 -14.02
C LEU A 143 -6.65 15.03 -14.19
N GLN A 144 -7.18 13.84 -13.93
CA GLN A 144 -8.62 13.63 -13.94
C GLN A 144 -9.23 14.29 -12.70
N PRO A 145 -10.22 15.16 -12.84
CA PRO A 145 -10.90 15.73 -11.68
C PRO A 145 -11.48 14.62 -10.80
N GLY A 146 -11.11 14.60 -9.52
CA GLY A 146 -11.59 13.64 -8.56
C GLY A 146 -10.74 12.38 -8.36
N GLU A 147 -9.67 12.22 -9.12
CA GLU A 147 -8.72 11.11 -8.94
C GLU A 147 -7.62 11.41 -7.93
N TYR A 148 -7.58 12.60 -7.38
CA TYR A 148 -6.57 13.03 -6.42
C TYR A 148 -7.23 13.68 -5.19
N TYR A 149 -6.43 13.93 -4.20
CA TYR A 149 -6.86 14.43 -2.91
C TYR A 149 -7.58 15.77 -3.00
N ALA A 150 -8.86 15.81 -2.67
CA ALA A 150 -9.68 17.00 -2.74
C ALA A 150 -10.61 17.14 -1.52
N PHE A 151 -10.61 18.33 -0.90
CA PHE A 151 -11.56 18.67 0.15
C PHE A 151 -12.69 19.48 -0.44
N ARG A 152 -13.92 18.98 -0.36
CA ARG A 152 -15.14 19.69 -0.74
C ARG A 152 -16.33 19.19 0.05
N ALA A 153 -17.30 20.04 0.30
CA ALA A 153 -18.52 19.70 1.04
C ALA A 153 -18.25 19.00 2.38
N ASN A 154 -17.21 19.44 3.12
CA ASN A 154 -16.72 18.85 4.38
C ASN A 154 -16.27 17.38 4.28
N GLN A 155 -15.88 16.93 3.10
CA GLN A 155 -15.38 15.59 2.88
C GLN A 155 -14.05 15.62 2.11
N ILE A 156 -13.19 14.68 2.42
CA ILE A 156 -11.99 14.41 1.64
C ILE A 156 -12.33 13.33 0.60
N TYR A 157 -11.95 13.62 -0.63
CA TYR A 157 -12.04 12.69 -1.75
C TYR A 157 -10.62 12.28 -2.12
N GLU A 158 -10.34 11.02 -1.90
CA GLU A 158 -9.10 10.36 -2.33
C GLU A 158 -9.44 8.99 -2.91
N GLY A 159 -8.64 8.53 -3.87
CA GLY A 159 -8.92 7.27 -4.56
C GLY A 159 -8.57 6.06 -3.72
N PHE A 160 -7.34 6.04 -3.24
CA PHE A 160 -6.74 4.88 -2.58
C PHE A 160 -5.95 5.29 -1.34
N VAL A 161 -5.93 4.37 -0.38
CA VAL A 161 -5.08 4.41 0.80
C VAL A 161 -4.25 3.14 0.83
N VAL A 162 -2.94 3.28 0.89
CA VAL A 162 -2.02 2.17 1.10
C VAL A 162 -1.75 1.99 2.58
N VAL A 163 -1.79 0.76 3.02
CA VAL A 163 -1.38 0.31 4.35
C VAL A 163 -0.14 -0.54 4.16
N ALA A 164 1.00 -0.08 4.65
CA ALA A 164 2.25 -0.80 4.55
C ALA A 164 2.76 -1.21 5.94
N TRP A 165 2.81 -2.51 6.18
CA TRP A 165 3.28 -3.13 7.41
C TRP A 165 4.79 -3.33 7.35
N ALA A 166 5.53 -2.80 8.30
CA ALA A 166 6.96 -3.00 8.43
C ALA A 166 7.26 -4.29 9.20
N LEU A 167 7.83 -5.29 8.54
CA LEU A 167 8.25 -6.55 9.17
C LEU A 167 9.74 -6.56 9.55
N SER A 168 10.44 -5.47 9.29
CA SER A 168 11.81 -5.17 9.73
C SER A 168 11.90 -3.68 10.04
N ASP A 169 12.86 -3.29 10.87
CA ASP A 169 13.15 -1.88 11.10
C ASP A 169 13.48 -1.20 9.79
N SER A 170 12.96 0.01 9.55
CA SER A 170 13.15 0.76 8.32
C SER A 170 12.98 2.27 8.53
N GLY A 171 13.34 3.05 7.53
CA GLY A 171 13.30 4.51 7.58
C GLY A 171 14.60 5.13 8.09
N GLY A 172 14.62 6.45 8.23
CA GLY A 172 15.80 7.19 8.64
C GLY A 172 17.01 6.88 7.77
N GLU A 173 18.15 6.58 8.39
CA GLU A 173 19.40 6.22 7.69
C GLU A 173 19.37 4.81 7.04
N LEU A 174 18.40 3.97 7.40
CA LEU A 174 18.28 2.64 6.82
C LEU A 174 17.69 2.66 5.41
N GLY A 175 16.96 3.70 5.05
CA GLY A 175 16.26 3.79 3.76
C GLY A 175 14.88 3.13 3.78
N GLY A 176 14.40 2.76 2.59
CA GLY A 176 13.08 2.16 2.41
C GLY A 176 12.01 3.18 2.00
N PHE A 177 10.81 3.14 2.58
CA PHE A 177 9.76 4.09 2.21
C PHE A 177 10.23 5.53 2.40
N CYS A 178 10.04 6.35 1.37
CA CYS A 178 10.32 7.78 1.41
C CYS A 178 9.16 8.56 0.81
N CYS A 179 8.97 9.80 1.24
CA CYS A 179 7.90 10.65 0.73
C CYS A 179 8.21 12.14 0.89
N ILE A 180 7.42 12.96 0.21
CA ILE A 180 7.40 14.42 0.39
C ILE A 180 6.12 14.78 1.14
N PRO A 181 6.19 15.11 2.44
CA PRO A 181 5.02 15.47 3.24
C PRO A 181 4.22 16.61 2.61
N GLY A 182 2.89 16.48 2.58
CA GLY A 182 1.98 17.49 2.04
C GLY A 182 1.89 17.54 0.50
N SER A 183 2.70 16.74 -0.22
CA SER A 183 2.73 16.76 -1.69
C SER A 183 1.43 16.29 -2.35
N HIS A 184 0.58 15.55 -1.65
CA HIS A 184 -0.75 15.14 -2.12
C HIS A 184 -1.69 16.34 -2.39
N LYS A 185 -1.34 17.52 -1.87
CA LYS A 185 -2.05 18.80 -2.11
C LYS A 185 -1.32 19.71 -3.11
N SER A 186 -0.19 19.27 -3.67
CA SER A 186 0.57 20.09 -4.62
C SER A 186 -0.14 20.17 -5.96
N ASN A 187 -0.36 21.40 -6.43
CA ASN A 187 -0.89 21.68 -7.75
C ASN A 187 0.18 21.81 -8.83
N TYR A 188 1.45 21.64 -8.46
CA TYR A 188 2.60 21.75 -9.36
C TYR A 188 3.32 20.42 -9.49
N LYS A 189 3.83 20.16 -10.68
CA LYS A 189 4.62 18.96 -10.96
C LYS A 189 5.88 18.91 -10.09
N LEU A 190 6.27 17.70 -9.68
CA LEU A 190 7.52 17.48 -8.99
C LEU A 190 8.69 17.96 -9.87
N PRO A 191 9.56 18.86 -9.35
CA PRO A 191 10.77 19.27 -10.07
C PRO A 191 11.65 18.07 -10.39
N GLN A 192 12.21 18.04 -11.62
CA GLN A 192 13.07 16.96 -12.08
C GLN A 192 14.29 16.76 -11.16
N GLN A 193 14.86 17.86 -10.66
CA GLN A 193 15.99 17.82 -9.74
C GLN A 193 15.70 17.00 -8.46
N ILE A 194 14.49 17.12 -7.88
CA ILE A 194 14.11 16.33 -6.71
C ILE A 194 13.92 14.86 -7.09
N ARG A 195 13.38 14.62 -8.27
CA ARG A 195 13.16 13.25 -8.77
C ARG A 195 14.46 12.50 -9.00
N ASP A 196 15.48 13.20 -9.53
CA ASP A 196 16.75 12.60 -9.88
C ASP A 196 17.62 12.32 -8.65
N ASP A 197 17.51 13.16 -7.62
CA ASP A 197 18.31 13.10 -6.39
C ASP A 197 17.45 12.95 -5.14
N HIS A 198 16.45 12.07 -5.18
CA HIS A 198 15.48 11.98 -4.08
C HIS A 198 16.09 11.58 -2.74
N ASP A 199 17.11 10.72 -2.72
CA ASP A 199 17.79 10.30 -1.47
C ASP A 199 18.52 11.45 -0.78
N LEU A 200 18.91 12.46 -1.53
CA LEU A 200 19.67 13.62 -1.03
C LEU A 200 18.83 14.89 -0.91
N SER A 201 17.59 14.88 -1.40
CA SER A 201 16.75 16.08 -1.38
C SER A 201 16.22 16.36 0.04
N PRO A 202 16.37 17.58 0.57
CA PRO A 202 15.82 17.94 1.89
C PRO A 202 14.27 17.98 1.93
N ALA A 203 13.62 17.92 0.77
CA ALA A 203 12.16 17.82 0.69
C ALA A 203 11.65 16.39 0.94
N VAL A 204 12.52 15.39 0.81
CA VAL A 204 12.19 13.98 0.98
C VAL A 204 12.52 13.54 2.40
N ILE A 205 11.60 12.87 3.02
CA ILE A 205 11.81 12.24 4.33
C ILE A 205 11.66 10.73 4.23
N MET A 206 12.28 10.03 5.15
CA MET A 206 12.16 8.58 5.36
C MET A 206 11.62 8.36 6.78
N PRO A 207 10.31 8.25 6.97
CA PRO A 207 9.73 8.04 8.30
C PRO A 207 10.34 6.81 8.97
N GLU A 208 10.76 6.94 10.22
CA GLU A 208 11.24 5.82 11.02
C GLU A 208 10.08 4.87 11.32
N MET A 209 10.30 3.60 11.05
CA MET A 209 9.30 2.54 11.25
C MET A 209 10.01 1.32 11.86
N PRO A 210 10.06 1.21 13.18
CA PRO A 210 10.43 -0.04 13.84
C PRO A 210 9.58 -1.21 13.37
N ALA A 211 10.13 -2.41 13.38
CA ALA A 211 9.39 -3.62 13.04
C ALA A 211 8.08 -3.72 13.84
N GLY A 212 6.98 -4.04 13.18
CA GLY A 212 5.63 -4.02 13.76
C GLY A 212 4.91 -2.69 13.62
N SER A 213 5.54 -1.66 13.08
CA SER A 213 4.86 -0.43 12.70
C SER A 213 4.04 -0.61 11.42
N VAL A 214 3.04 0.25 11.25
CA VAL A 214 2.28 0.36 10.01
C VAL A 214 2.23 1.83 9.57
N ILE A 215 2.48 2.08 8.29
CA ILE A 215 2.24 3.38 7.68
C ILE A 215 1.02 3.31 6.78
N LEU A 216 0.12 4.28 6.93
CA LEU A 216 -0.98 4.51 6.01
C LEU A 216 -0.69 5.79 5.24
N PHE A 217 -0.86 5.77 3.93
CA PHE A 217 -0.66 6.96 3.10
C PHE A 217 -1.63 7.00 1.92
N THR A 218 -1.97 8.21 1.49
CA THR A 218 -2.76 8.39 0.26
C THR A 218 -1.89 8.19 -0.98
N GLU A 219 -2.44 7.53 -2.00
CA GLU A 219 -1.77 7.34 -3.30
C GLU A 219 -1.41 8.64 -4.01
N SER A 220 -2.07 9.74 -3.63
CA SER A 220 -1.74 11.08 -4.15
C SER A 220 -0.45 11.66 -3.55
N LEU A 221 0.05 11.08 -2.45
CA LEU A 221 1.32 11.50 -1.85
C LEU A 221 2.47 11.18 -2.79
N THR A 222 3.37 12.11 -3.02
CA THR A 222 4.62 11.83 -3.70
C THR A 222 5.48 10.95 -2.80
N HIS A 223 5.68 9.72 -3.22
CA HIS A 223 6.39 8.70 -2.46
C HIS A 223 7.27 7.84 -3.36
N GLY A 224 8.12 7.06 -2.75
CA GLY A 224 9.02 6.14 -3.43
C GLY A 224 9.69 5.20 -2.46
N THR A 225 10.79 4.61 -2.92
CA THR A 225 11.59 3.72 -2.10
C THR A 225 13.06 4.10 -2.25
N ALA A 226 13.61 4.68 -1.20
CA ALA A 226 15.00 5.05 -1.10
C ALA A 226 15.90 3.80 -1.02
N THR A 227 17.17 3.99 -1.34
CA THR A 227 18.18 2.92 -1.27
C THR A 227 18.22 2.30 0.12
N TRP A 228 18.28 0.98 0.16
CA TRP A 228 18.36 0.22 1.39
C TRP A 228 19.80 0.07 1.84
N HIS A 229 20.14 0.51 3.05
CA HIS A 229 21.52 0.55 3.55
C HIS A 229 21.81 -0.46 4.66
N ALA A 230 20.78 -1.15 5.18
CA ALA A 230 20.99 -2.10 6.26
C ALA A 230 21.40 -3.49 5.76
N ALA A 231 22.21 -4.20 6.56
CA ALA A 231 22.64 -5.56 6.28
C ALA A 231 21.48 -6.59 6.36
N HIS A 232 20.44 -6.30 7.15
CA HIS A 232 19.26 -7.16 7.17
C HIS A 232 18.34 -6.87 5.99
N GLN A 233 17.53 -7.83 5.58
CA GLN A 233 16.57 -7.66 4.50
C GLN A 233 15.41 -6.78 4.98
N ARG A 234 15.10 -5.72 4.22
CA ARG A 234 13.84 -5.01 4.40
C ARG A 234 12.69 -5.88 3.96
N ARG A 235 11.64 -5.97 4.79
CA ARG A 235 10.39 -6.66 4.47
C ARG A 235 9.20 -5.77 4.80
N ALA A 236 8.32 -5.62 3.83
CA ALA A 236 7.08 -4.88 4.00
C ALA A 236 5.93 -5.56 3.25
N LEU A 237 4.73 -5.52 3.83
CA LEU A 237 3.51 -6.00 3.19
C LEU A 237 2.58 -4.82 2.96
N LEU A 238 2.13 -4.65 1.72
CA LEU A 238 1.30 -3.54 1.31
C LEU A 238 -0.10 -4.03 0.93
N TYR A 239 -1.09 -3.40 1.54
CA TYR A 239 -2.52 -3.60 1.30
C TYR A 239 -3.10 -2.29 0.80
N LYS A 240 -3.60 -2.26 -0.42
CA LYS A 240 -4.15 -1.07 -1.06
C LYS A 240 -5.66 -1.11 -1.00
N TYR A 241 -6.25 -0.16 -0.27
CA TYR A 241 -7.70 -0.03 -0.10
C TYR A 241 -8.25 1.12 -0.93
N CYS A 242 -9.51 0.99 -1.34
CA CYS A 242 -10.22 2.04 -2.05
C CYS A 242 -11.70 2.05 -1.68
N VAL A 243 -12.39 3.13 -2.03
CA VAL A 243 -13.85 3.17 -1.92
C VAL A 243 -14.49 2.07 -2.77
N SER A 244 -15.63 1.58 -2.36
CA SER A 244 -16.25 0.35 -2.86
C SER A 244 -16.41 0.22 -4.37
N HIS A 245 -16.60 1.33 -5.07
CA HIS A 245 -16.88 1.35 -6.51
C HIS A 245 -15.64 1.60 -7.38
N LEU A 246 -14.46 1.81 -6.78
CA LEU A 246 -13.21 1.98 -7.49
C LEU A 246 -12.50 0.66 -7.69
N ALA A 247 -11.73 0.58 -8.77
CA ALA A 247 -10.76 -0.48 -9.02
C ALA A 247 -9.58 0.10 -9.81
N TRP A 248 -8.37 -0.24 -9.37
CA TRP A 248 -7.14 0.00 -10.12
C TRP A 248 -6.81 -1.20 -11.01
N THR A 249 -7.08 -2.40 -10.47
CA THR A 249 -6.76 -3.66 -11.14
C THR A 249 -7.99 -4.25 -11.83
N SER A 250 -7.78 -4.92 -12.95
CA SER A 250 -8.84 -5.60 -13.69
C SER A 250 -9.35 -6.87 -13.00
N LYS A 251 -8.59 -7.39 -12.04
CA LYS A 251 -8.96 -8.58 -11.28
C LYS A 251 -8.91 -8.26 -9.79
N ARG A 252 -9.88 -8.76 -9.03
CA ARG A 252 -9.88 -8.67 -7.58
C ARG A 252 -8.89 -9.63 -6.95
N VAL A 253 -8.55 -9.38 -5.70
CA VAL A 253 -7.91 -10.37 -4.83
C VAL A 253 -8.97 -11.42 -4.47
N GLU A 254 -8.69 -12.70 -4.74
CA GLU A 254 -9.60 -13.80 -4.43
C GLU A 254 -9.51 -14.20 -2.96
N GLU A 255 -10.56 -14.82 -2.44
CA GLU A 255 -10.54 -15.41 -1.11
C GLU A 255 -9.54 -16.57 -1.06
N PRO A 256 -8.74 -16.69 0.01
CA PRO A 256 -7.84 -17.83 0.17
C PRO A 256 -8.63 -19.14 0.32
N SER A 257 -8.14 -20.21 -0.29
CA SER A 257 -8.82 -21.51 -0.27
C SER A 257 -8.56 -22.31 1.01
N ASN A 258 -7.56 -21.94 1.79
CA ASN A 258 -7.05 -22.68 2.96
C ASN A 258 -7.19 -21.92 4.28
N VAL A 259 -7.84 -20.76 4.27
CA VAL A 259 -8.08 -19.93 5.46
C VAL A 259 -9.55 -19.53 5.50
N GLU A 260 -10.20 -19.78 6.62
CA GLU A 260 -11.55 -19.28 6.86
C GLU A 260 -11.51 -17.79 7.20
N LEU A 261 -12.21 -16.99 6.40
CA LEU A 261 -12.30 -15.54 6.56
C LEU A 261 -13.48 -15.16 7.45
N THR A 262 -13.33 -14.08 8.20
CA THR A 262 -14.44 -13.44 8.88
C THR A 262 -15.40 -12.80 7.85
N PRO A 263 -16.69 -12.55 8.20
CA PRO A 263 -17.61 -11.84 7.30
C PRO A 263 -17.07 -10.48 6.84
N ARG A 264 -16.37 -9.74 7.71
CA ARG A 264 -15.76 -8.46 7.37
C ARG A 264 -14.64 -8.62 6.35
N GLN A 265 -13.77 -9.61 6.52
CA GLN A 265 -12.68 -9.90 5.57
C GLN A 265 -13.23 -10.30 4.20
N GLN A 266 -14.34 -11.06 4.15
CA GLN A 266 -15.03 -11.41 2.90
C GLN A 266 -15.59 -10.15 2.20
N ILE A 267 -16.19 -9.22 2.96
CA ILE A 267 -16.66 -7.94 2.41
C ILE A 267 -15.52 -7.13 1.83
N LEU A 268 -14.34 -7.12 2.47
CA LEU A 268 -13.16 -6.41 1.97
C LEU A 268 -12.65 -6.97 0.64
N LEU A 269 -12.84 -8.25 0.35
CA LEU A 269 -12.41 -8.91 -0.89
C LEU A 269 -13.47 -8.88 -2.00
N ARG A 270 -14.57 -8.16 -1.81
CA ARG A 270 -15.67 -8.09 -2.78
C ARG A 270 -15.29 -7.45 -4.11
N GLU A 271 -16.11 -7.67 -5.11
CA GLU A 271 -16.05 -6.97 -6.40
C GLU A 271 -16.27 -5.45 -6.25
N PRO A 272 -15.71 -4.62 -7.13
CA PRO A 272 -15.92 -3.16 -7.11
C PRO A 272 -17.33 -2.73 -7.51
N GLY A 273 -18.06 -3.59 -8.20
CA GLY A 273 -19.42 -3.33 -8.66
C GLY A 273 -20.46 -4.01 -7.77
N ASP A 274 -21.58 -3.33 -7.55
CA ASP A 274 -22.79 -3.91 -6.96
C ASP A 274 -23.97 -3.57 -7.87
N PRO A 275 -24.69 -4.59 -8.43
CA PRO A 275 -25.80 -4.36 -9.35
C PRO A 275 -26.98 -3.65 -8.69
N LEU A 276 -27.12 -3.76 -7.38
CA LEU A 276 -28.15 -3.08 -6.60
C LEU A 276 -27.66 -1.74 -6.03
N ARG A 277 -26.39 -1.37 -6.27
CA ARG A 277 -25.74 -0.17 -5.72
C ARG A 277 -25.75 -0.13 -4.20
N HIS A 278 -25.76 -1.28 -3.57
CA HIS A 278 -25.73 -1.45 -2.12
C HIS A 278 -24.33 -1.92 -1.71
N PHE A 279 -23.56 -1.02 -1.10
CA PHE A 279 -22.25 -1.35 -0.55
C PHE A 279 -22.39 -1.53 0.96
N GLN A 280 -22.28 -2.79 1.41
CA GLN A 280 -22.42 -3.14 2.81
C GLN A 280 -21.35 -2.43 3.67
N SER A 281 -21.80 -1.89 4.81
CA SER A 281 -20.89 -1.33 5.82
C SER A 281 -20.00 -2.43 6.42
N LEU A 282 -18.75 -2.10 6.64
CA LEU A 282 -17.77 -2.96 7.35
C LEU A 282 -17.91 -2.86 8.88
N PHE A 283 -18.73 -1.94 9.37
CA PHE A 283 -18.85 -1.58 10.80
C PHE A 283 -20.25 -1.85 11.38
N GLU A 284 -21.21 -2.23 10.54
CA GLU A 284 -22.51 -2.71 11.02
C GLU A 284 -22.40 -4.20 11.39
N GLU A 285 -23.05 -4.58 12.47
CA GLU A 285 -23.20 -6.00 12.81
C GLU A 285 -24.03 -6.66 11.70
N VAL A 286 -23.45 -7.68 11.08
CA VAL A 286 -24.20 -8.53 10.15
C VAL A 286 -25.25 -9.27 11.01
N PRO A 287 -26.56 -9.09 10.80
CA PRO A 287 -27.54 -9.91 11.50
C PRO A 287 -27.25 -11.38 11.22
N VAL A 288 -27.08 -12.16 12.27
CA VAL A 288 -26.86 -13.62 12.21
C VAL A 288 -28.15 -14.31 11.77
#